data_86f24514bd654851d6642961edc5baf4
#
_entry.id   86f24514bd654851d6642961edc5baf4
#
_cell.length_a   1.000
_cell.length_b   1.000
_cell.length_c   1.000
_cell.angle_alpha   90.00
_cell.angle_beta   90.00
_cell.angle_gamma   90.00
#
_symmetry.space_group_name_H-M   'P 1'
#
loop_
_entity.id
_entity.type
_entity.pdbx_description
1 polymer ?
#
loop_
_entity_poly.entity_id
_entity_poly.type
_entity_poly.pdbx_seq_one_letter_code
_entity_poly.pdbx_strand_id
1 'polypeptide(L)'
;MDIVSKRRIFLSISFVLVVISAVMLVSPSLNLGIDFTSGSTVTYQFADGTPGTEVVSDALTKSGHPQAIVQALGDDQYFIRTEDLGVYGLDAINEEVGKLEGGPAKVLDTSTVGASVAEDTVRNAVTAVIVAVIFVMLYIMYAFRSV
;
A
#
# COMPACT_ATOMS: atom_id res chain seq x y z
N MET A 1 -28.56 31.34 -9.21
CA MET A 1 -27.52 30.81 -10.13
C MET A 1 -28.13 29.57 -10.82
N ASP A 2 -28.36 29.63 -12.13
CA ASP A 2 -28.94 28.49 -12.86
C ASP A 2 -27.88 27.43 -13.12
N ILE A 3 -27.80 26.48 -12.21
CA ILE A 3 -26.88 25.34 -12.29
C ILE A 3 -27.24 24.46 -13.49
N VAL A 4 -28.54 24.34 -13.80
CA VAL A 4 -29.05 23.47 -14.88
C VAL A 4 -28.64 23.98 -16.26
N SER A 5 -28.59 25.31 -16.49
CA SER A 5 -28.16 25.87 -17.77
C SER A 5 -26.65 25.69 -18.02
N LYS A 6 -25.85 25.52 -16.96
CA LYS A 6 -24.39 25.31 -17.02
C LYS A 6 -23.98 23.84 -16.93
N ARG A 7 -24.92 22.91 -17.08
CA ARG A 7 -24.67 21.46 -16.95
C ARG A 7 -23.49 20.95 -17.78
N ARG A 8 -23.26 21.50 -18.98
CA ARG A 8 -22.16 21.09 -19.86
C ARG A 8 -20.79 21.46 -19.26
N ILE A 9 -20.69 22.60 -18.59
CA ILE A 9 -19.44 23.04 -17.94
C ILE A 9 -19.13 22.12 -16.76
N PHE A 10 -20.12 21.83 -15.92
CA PHE A 10 -19.93 20.93 -14.77
C PHE A 10 -19.58 19.51 -15.21
N LEU A 11 -20.23 18.98 -16.27
CA LEU A 11 -19.91 17.68 -16.84
C LEU A 11 -18.48 17.65 -17.41
N SER A 12 -18.04 18.71 -18.10
CA SER A 12 -16.67 18.78 -18.63
C SER A 12 -15.64 18.82 -17.51
N ILE A 13 -15.88 19.60 -16.46
CA ILE A 13 -14.99 19.66 -15.29
C ILE A 13 -14.92 18.29 -14.61
N SER A 14 -16.06 17.64 -14.38
CA SER A 14 -16.13 16.31 -13.78
C SER A 14 -15.39 15.29 -14.63
N PHE A 15 -15.57 15.32 -15.95
CA PHE A 15 -14.88 14.42 -16.87
C PHE A 15 -13.35 14.60 -16.81
N VAL A 16 -12.88 15.85 -16.81
CA VAL A 16 -11.45 16.17 -16.70
C VAL A 16 -10.89 15.64 -15.38
N LEU A 17 -11.59 15.84 -14.26
CA LEU A 17 -11.17 15.34 -12.96
C LEU A 17 -11.10 13.80 -12.93
N VAL A 18 -12.07 13.12 -13.52
CA VAL A 18 -12.06 11.64 -13.64
C VAL A 18 -10.88 11.17 -14.46
N VAL A 19 -10.58 11.83 -15.59
CA VAL A 19 -9.42 11.48 -16.43
C VAL A 19 -8.11 11.68 -15.67
N ILE A 20 -7.95 12.81 -14.98
CA ILE A 20 -6.75 13.10 -14.16
C ILE A 20 -6.61 12.03 -13.07
N SER A 21 -7.69 11.69 -12.37
CA SER A 21 -7.69 10.66 -11.32
C SER A 21 -7.30 9.29 -11.89
N ALA A 22 -7.84 8.93 -13.05
CA ALA A 22 -7.50 7.67 -13.70
C ALA A 22 -6.01 7.61 -14.12
N VAL A 23 -5.47 8.70 -14.67
CA VAL A 23 -4.05 8.80 -15.01
C VAL A 23 -3.17 8.69 -13.76
N MET A 24 -3.54 9.35 -12.67
CA MET A 24 -2.81 9.26 -11.41
C MET A 24 -2.87 7.85 -10.81
N LEU A 25 -3.97 7.13 -10.97
CA LEU A 25 -4.13 5.76 -10.47
C LEU A 25 -3.22 4.76 -11.21
N VAL A 26 -2.98 4.98 -12.50
CA VAL A 26 -2.11 4.14 -13.34
C VAL A 26 -0.63 4.53 -13.17
N SER A 27 -0.35 5.72 -12.64
CA SER A 27 1.02 6.18 -12.42
C SER A 27 1.69 5.36 -11.30
N PRO A 28 2.96 4.94 -11.47
CA PRO A 28 3.68 4.05 -10.53
C PRO A 28 4.01 4.71 -9.18
N SER A 29 3.45 5.87 -8.87
CA SER A 29 3.69 6.60 -7.62
C SER A 29 2.81 6.17 -6.43
N LEU A 30 1.85 5.27 -6.63
CA LEU A 30 1.02 4.74 -5.56
C LEU A 30 1.70 3.54 -4.90
N ASN A 31 2.13 3.73 -3.65
CA ASN A 31 2.60 2.64 -2.80
C ASN A 31 1.41 1.83 -2.28
N LEU A 32 1.00 0.83 -3.06
CA LEU A 32 -0.05 -0.10 -2.67
C LEU A 32 0.41 -0.96 -1.47
N GLY A 33 -0.52 -1.35 -0.58
CA GLY A 33 -0.24 -2.28 0.51
C GLY A 33 0.18 -3.67 0.02
N ILE A 34 0.82 -4.45 0.90
CA ILE A 34 1.26 -5.83 0.58
C ILE A 34 0.09 -6.74 0.19
N ASP A 35 -1.12 -6.44 0.63
CA ASP A 35 -2.34 -7.16 0.25
C ASP A 35 -2.62 -7.12 -1.25
N PHE A 36 -2.08 -6.11 -1.96
CA PHE A 36 -2.28 -5.89 -3.40
C PHE A 36 -1.03 -6.18 -4.24
N THR A 37 0.16 -6.11 -3.62
CA THR A 37 1.43 -6.25 -4.36
C THR A 37 2.23 -7.48 -3.96
N SER A 38 1.77 -8.24 -2.95
CA SER A 38 2.57 -9.19 -2.18
C SER A 38 3.71 -8.54 -1.40
N GLY A 39 4.34 -9.32 -0.55
CA GLY A 39 5.50 -8.90 0.24
C GLY A 39 5.35 -9.19 1.73
N SER A 40 6.37 -8.78 2.47
CA SER A 40 6.43 -8.92 3.92
C SER A 40 6.54 -7.55 4.59
N THR A 41 5.87 -7.41 5.73
CA THR A 41 6.04 -6.27 6.63
C THR A 41 6.53 -6.77 7.96
N VAL A 42 7.48 -6.05 8.55
CA VAL A 42 8.01 -6.33 9.88
C VAL A 42 8.08 -5.02 10.66
N THR A 43 7.60 -5.05 11.89
CA THR A 43 7.75 -3.92 12.81
C THR A 43 8.76 -4.28 13.87
N TYR A 44 9.83 -3.49 13.95
CA TYR A 44 10.88 -3.61 14.96
C TYR A 44 10.76 -2.53 16.01
N GLN A 45 11.10 -2.87 17.25
CA GLN A 45 11.33 -1.93 18.35
C GLN A 45 12.76 -2.08 18.84
N PHE A 46 13.48 -0.96 18.95
CA PHE A 46 14.83 -0.90 19.48
C PHE A 46 14.79 -0.58 20.98
N ALA A 47 15.71 -1.19 21.76
CA ALA A 47 15.70 -1.06 23.21
C ALA A 47 16.42 0.22 23.68
N ASP A 48 17.52 0.61 23.03
CA ASP A 48 18.40 1.69 23.46
C ASP A 48 18.74 2.64 22.29
N GLY A 49 17.78 3.53 22.00
CA GLY A 49 17.97 4.54 20.96
C GLY A 49 17.53 4.10 19.56
N THR A 50 17.33 5.07 18.70
CA THR A 50 16.90 4.88 17.32
C THR A 50 18.09 4.98 16.36
N PRO A 51 18.54 3.88 15.76
CA PRO A 51 19.43 4.01 14.60
C PRO A 51 18.72 4.83 13.53
N GLY A 52 19.38 5.78 12.89
CA GLY A 52 18.75 6.57 11.82
C GLY A 52 18.13 5.67 10.75
N THR A 53 17.06 6.14 10.12
CA THR A 53 16.35 5.40 9.02
C THR A 53 17.31 4.93 7.92
N GLU A 54 18.36 5.73 7.64
CA GLU A 54 19.40 5.40 6.67
C GLU A 54 20.20 4.17 7.08
N VAL A 55 20.56 4.07 8.38
CA VAL A 55 21.34 2.95 8.94
C VAL A 55 20.54 1.65 8.84
N VAL A 56 19.24 1.71 9.12
CA VAL A 56 18.32 0.56 8.96
C VAL A 56 18.19 0.18 7.48
N SER A 57 18.06 1.14 6.60
CA SER A 57 17.99 0.91 5.15
C SER A 57 19.26 0.28 4.59
N ASP A 58 20.43 0.71 5.06
CA ASP A 58 21.73 0.13 4.69
C ASP A 58 21.88 -1.32 5.17
N ALA A 59 21.39 -1.63 6.37
CA ALA A 59 21.39 -3.00 6.88
C ALA A 59 20.51 -3.91 6.04
N LEU A 60 19.33 -3.42 5.61
CA LEU A 60 18.44 -4.15 4.71
C LEU A 60 19.06 -4.36 3.32
N THR A 61 19.76 -3.37 2.81
CA THR A 61 20.51 -3.51 1.54
C THR A 61 21.59 -4.58 1.65
N LYS A 62 22.31 -4.65 2.77
CA LYS A 62 23.32 -5.68 3.03
C LYS A 62 22.73 -7.06 3.19
N SER A 63 21.51 -7.18 3.74
CA SER A 63 20.79 -8.45 3.85
C SER A 63 20.13 -8.91 2.52
N GLY A 64 20.34 -8.15 1.42
CA GLY A 64 19.85 -8.51 0.09
C GLY A 64 18.51 -7.90 -0.30
N HIS A 65 18.00 -6.93 0.48
CA HIS A 65 16.70 -6.27 0.26
C HIS A 65 16.85 -4.76 -0.02
N PRO A 66 17.49 -4.35 -1.14
CA PRO A 66 17.74 -2.94 -1.44
C PRO A 66 16.48 -2.11 -1.73
N GLN A 67 15.36 -2.77 -2.01
CA GLN A 67 14.07 -2.11 -2.30
C GLN A 67 13.16 -2.04 -1.06
N ALA A 68 13.66 -2.42 0.10
CA ALA A 68 12.89 -2.33 1.33
C ALA A 68 12.58 -0.87 1.68
N ILE A 69 11.32 -0.63 2.05
CA ILE A 69 10.87 0.69 2.50
C ILE A 69 10.88 0.70 4.02
N VAL A 70 11.63 1.63 4.60
CA VAL A 70 11.74 1.84 6.04
C VAL A 70 10.97 3.09 6.44
N GLN A 71 10.08 2.97 7.41
CA GLN A 71 9.31 4.08 7.98
C GLN A 71 9.45 4.08 9.49
N ALA A 72 9.86 5.20 10.08
CA ALA A 72 9.87 5.36 11.53
C ALA A 72 8.42 5.54 12.04
N LEU A 73 8.05 4.76 13.05
CA LEU A 73 6.77 4.82 13.76
C LEU A 73 6.99 5.34 15.18
N GLY A 74 7.37 6.62 15.34
CA GLY A 74 7.72 7.20 16.65
C GLY A 74 9.20 7.11 16.94
N ASP A 75 9.56 7.14 18.24
CA ASP A 75 10.94 7.35 18.68
C ASP A 75 11.80 6.07 18.74
N ASP A 76 11.18 4.88 18.73
CA ASP A 76 11.86 3.60 18.92
C ASP A 76 11.40 2.47 17.99
N GLN A 77 10.45 2.76 17.08
CA GLN A 77 9.86 1.74 16.21
C GLN A 77 10.09 2.02 14.74
N TYR A 78 10.36 0.95 14.00
CA TYR A 78 10.49 0.98 12.54
C TYR A 78 9.56 -0.03 11.89
N PHE A 79 8.77 0.46 10.96
CA PHE A 79 8.00 -0.36 10.04
C PHE A 79 8.81 -0.57 8.76
N ILE A 80 9.10 -1.82 8.49
CA ILE A 80 9.86 -2.24 7.32
C ILE A 80 8.92 -3.01 6.40
N ARG A 81 8.89 -2.60 5.15
CA ARG A 81 8.17 -3.29 4.09
C ARG A 81 9.16 -3.72 3.02
N THR A 82 9.12 -5.00 2.65
CA THR A 82 10.01 -5.61 1.66
C THR A 82 9.24 -6.57 0.75
N GLU A 83 9.91 -7.07 -0.26
CA GLU A 83 9.44 -8.18 -1.06
C GLU A 83 9.17 -9.42 -0.19
N ASP A 84 8.55 -10.44 -0.77
CA ASP A 84 8.29 -11.69 -0.04
C ASP A 84 9.60 -12.30 0.48
N LEU A 85 9.73 -12.35 1.80
CA LEU A 85 10.95 -12.83 2.49
C LEU A 85 11.09 -14.36 2.45
N GLY A 86 10.03 -15.07 2.07
CA GLY A 86 10.03 -16.52 2.21
C GLY A 86 10.29 -16.99 3.66
N VAL A 87 10.69 -18.24 3.81
CA VAL A 87 10.87 -18.85 5.15
C VAL A 87 12.13 -18.36 5.86
N TYR A 88 13.18 -17.99 5.12
CA TYR A 88 14.51 -17.66 5.67
C TYR A 88 14.86 -16.18 5.64
N GLY A 89 14.10 -15.36 4.93
CA GLY A 89 14.44 -13.94 4.77
C GLY A 89 14.29 -13.13 6.06
N LEU A 90 13.36 -13.50 6.93
CA LEU A 90 13.20 -12.89 8.25
C LEU A 90 14.43 -13.08 9.14
N ASP A 91 15.03 -14.27 9.12
CA ASP A 91 16.21 -14.54 9.94
C ASP A 91 17.42 -13.73 9.50
N ALA A 92 17.61 -13.56 8.17
CA ALA A 92 18.69 -12.75 7.63
C ALA A 92 18.52 -11.26 8.00
N ILE A 93 17.30 -10.73 7.93
CA ILE A 93 17.01 -9.36 8.34
C ILE A 93 17.21 -9.20 9.85
N ASN A 94 16.69 -10.12 10.65
CA ASN A 94 16.86 -10.10 12.12
C ASN A 94 18.33 -10.10 12.54
N GLU A 95 19.18 -10.85 11.84
CA GLU A 95 20.62 -10.89 12.11
C GLU A 95 21.29 -9.54 11.81
N GLU A 96 20.99 -8.91 10.67
CA GLU A 96 21.59 -7.64 10.29
C GLU A 96 21.03 -6.47 11.12
N VAL A 97 19.73 -6.43 11.36
CA VAL A 97 19.09 -5.41 12.19
C VAL A 97 19.53 -5.53 13.66
N GLY A 98 19.73 -6.75 14.15
CA GLY A 98 20.22 -7.01 15.51
C GLY A 98 21.67 -6.57 15.77
N LYS A 99 22.46 -6.29 14.72
CA LYS A 99 23.84 -5.77 14.83
C LYS A 99 23.90 -4.24 14.91
N LEU A 100 22.77 -3.55 14.69
CA LEU A 100 22.74 -2.09 14.69
C LEU A 100 22.91 -1.50 16.08
N GLU A 101 23.49 -0.30 16.12
CA GLU A 101 23.57 0.49 17.35
C GLU A 101 22.16 0.89 17.79
N GLY A 102 21.77 0.52 18.99
CA GLY A 102 20.42 0.73 19.54
C GLY A 102 19.90 -0.50 20.30
N GLY A 103 20.76 -1.51 20.44
CA GLY A 103 20.43 -2.75 21.16
C GLY A 103 19.67 -3.76 20.29
N PRO A 104 19.34 -4.92 20.86
CA PRO A 104 18.63 -5.96 20.12
C PRO A 104 17.23 -5.47 19.74
N ALA A 105 16.97 -5.45 18.44
CA ALA A 105 15.66 -5.11 17.90
C ALA A 105 14.67 -6.23 18.21
N LYS A 106 13.56 -5.87 18.86
CA LYS A 106 12.47 -6.79 19.12
C LYS A 106 11.46 -6.72 17.97
N VAL A 107 11.13 -7.85 17.37
CA VAL A 107 10.04 -7.94 16.42
C VAL A 107 8.71 -7.80 17.16
N LEU A 108 7.93 -6.77 16.84
CA LEU A 108 6.60 -6.54 17.41
C LEU A 108 5.52 -7.21 16.59
N ASP A 109 5.63 -7.10 15.27
CA ASP A 109 4.65 -7.65 14.34
C ASP A 109 5.33 -8.08 13.04
N THR A 110 4.79 -9.14 12.44
CA THR A 110 5.23 -9.64 11.13
C THR A 110 4.03 -10.12 10.34
N SER A 111 3.90 -9.64 9.13
CA SER A 111 2.87 -10.11 8.20
C SER A 111 3.48 -10.38 6.83
N THR A 112 3.10 -11.48 6.21
CA THR A 112 3.55 -11.85 4.87
C THR A 112 2.37 -12.23 4.01
N VAL A 113 2.28 -11.65 2.82
CA VAL A 113 1.25 -11.92 1.82
C VAL A 113 1.92 -12.48 0.57
N GLY A 114 1.66 -13.74 0.28
CA GLY A 114 2.16 -14.39 -0.93
C GLY A 114 1.54 -13.80 -2.22
N ALA A 115 2.26 -13.93 -3.32
CA ALA A 115 1.86 -13.35 -4.62
C ALA A 115 0.49 -13.85 -5.10
N SER A 116 0.17 -15.13 -4.91
CA SER A 116 -1.13 -15.70 -5.28
C SER A 116 -2.30 -15.07 -4.51
N VAL A 117 -2.12 -14.83 -3.21
CA VAL A 117 -3.14 -14.20 -2.36
C VAL A 117 -3.36 -12.75 -2.74
N ALA A 118 -2.29 -12.01 -3.03
CA ALA A 118 -2.38 -10.63 -3.49
C ALA A 118 -3.10 -10.54 -4.85
N GLU A 119 -2.77 -11.42 -5.81
CA GLU A 119 -3.43 -11.46 -7.12
C GLU A 119 -4.93 -11.76 -7.00
N ASP A 120 -5.29 -12.75 -6.19
CA ASP A 120 -6.70 -13.10 -5.94
C ASP A 120 -7.44 -11.93 -5.26
N THR A 121 -6.81 -11.24 -4.33
CA THR A 121 -7.37 -10.07 -3.65
C THR A 121 -7.65 -8.94 -4.63
N VAL A 122 -6.69 -8.60 -5.50
CA VAL A 122 -6.87 -7.58 -6.55
C VAL A 122 -8.00 -7.97 -7.49
N ARG A 123 -8.00 -9.20 -7.98
CA ARG A 123 -9.03 -9.70 -8.92
C ARG A 123 -10.42 -9.63 -8.32
N ASN A 124 -10.57 -10.07 -7.07
CA ASN A 124 -11.85 -10.07 -6.36
C ASN A 124 -12.31 -8.63 -6.08
N ALA A 125 -11.41 -7.73 -5.66
CA ALA A 125 -11.72 -6.33 -5.41
C ALA A 125 -12.20 -5.63 -6.69
N VAL A 126 -11.47 -5.77 -7.81
CA VAL A 126 -11.85 -5.18 -9.10
C VAL A 126 -13.20 -5.72 -9.56
N THR A 127 -13.42 -7.04 -9.47
CA THR A 127 -14.68 -7.67 -9.85
C THR A 127 -15.84 -7.14 -9.01
N ALA A 128 -15.65 -7.03 -7.69
CA ALA A 128 -16.68 -6.51 -6.77
C ALA A 128 -17.05 -5.05 -7.11
N VAL A 129 -16.06 -4.21 -7.40
CA VAL A 129 -16.30 -2.81 -7.80
C VAL A 129 -17.09 -2.73 -9.10
N ILE A 130 -16.73 -3.51 -10.13
CA ILE A 130 -17.43 -3.54 -11.42
C ILE A 130 -18.90 -3.97 -11.21
N VAL A 131 -19.11 -5.05 -10.46
CA VAL A 131 -20.46 -5.55 -10.14
C VAL A 131 -21.26 -4.49 -9.39
N ALA A 132 -20.69 -3.86 -8.38
CA ALA A 132 -21.35 -2.79 -7.62
C ALA A 132 -21.74 -1.60 -8.51
N VAL A 133 -20.87 -1.16 -9.40
CA VAL A 133 -21.15 -0.06 -10.35
C VAL A 133 -22.32 -0.43 -11.28
N ILE A 134 -22.33 -1.66 -11.81
CA ILE A 134 -23.42 -2.13 -12.66
C ILE A 134 -24.76 -2.12 -11.91
N PHE A 135 -24.79 -2.63 -10.66
CA PHE A 135 -26.00 -2.63 -9.86
C PHE A 135 -26.49 -1.22 -9.54
N VAL A 136 -25.58 -0.29 -9.20
CA VAL A 136 -25.92 1.12 -8.97
C VAL A 136 -26.48 1.75 -10.23
N MET A 137 -25.89 1.51 -11.41
CA MET A 137 -26.40 2.02 -12.68
C MET A 137 -27.80 1.48 -12.99
N LEU A 138 -28.02 0.17 -12.81
CA LEU A 138 -29.33 -0.46 -13.01
C LEU A 138 -30.37 0.11 -12.04
N TYR A 139 -30.00 0.31 -10.79
CA TYR A 139 -30.87 0.92 -9.79
C TYR A 139 -31.27 2.35 -10.18
N ILE A 140 -30.31 3.18 -10.58
CA ILE A 140 -30.58 4.57 -11.02
C ILE A 140 -31.47 4.58 -12.25
N MET A 141 -31.19 3.72 -13.23
CA MET A 141 -32.00 3.60 -14.45
C MET A 141 -33.42 3.18 -14.10
N TYR A 142 -33.63 2.27 -13.19
CA TYR A 142 -34.93 1.83 -12.74
C TYR A 142 -35.66 2.91 -11.92
N ALA A 143 -34.97 3.52 -10.95
CA ALA A 143 -35.56 4.52 -10.05
C ALA A 143 -35.99 5.80 -10.79
N PHE A 144 -35.25 6.22 -11.82
CA PHE A 144 -35.52 7.44 -12.60
C PHE A 144 -36.23 7.16 -13.93
N ARG A 145 -36.76 5.96 -14.15
CA ARG A 145 -37.48 5.60 -15.38
C ARG A 145 -38.77 6.39 -15.60
N SER A 146 -39.36 6.95 -14.54
CA SER A 146 -40.70 7.60 -14.60
C SER A 146 -40.63 9.13 -14.36
N VAL A 147 -39.54 9.78 -14.71
CA VAL A 147 -39.44 11.26 -14.69
C VAL A 147 -39.38 11.80 -16.11
#